data_22656a7b741e2d0b4476833ccb55204d
#
_entry.id   22656a7b741e2d0b4476833ccb55204d
#
_cell.length_a   1.000
_cell.length_b   1.000
_cell.length_c   1.000
_cell.angle_alpha   90.00
_cell.angle_beta   90.00
_cell.angle_gamma   90.00
#
_symmetry.space_group_name_H-M   'P 1'
#
loop_
_entity.id
_entity.type
_entity.pdbx_description
1 polymer ?
#
loop_
_entity_poly.entity_id
_entity_poly.type
_entity_poly.pdbx_seq_one_letter_code
_entity_poly.pdbx_strand_id
1 'polypeptide(L)'
;MEATGFPTSADIYLELDGRKIAVVQGYTARASKSSQSVEAFGESEPVATIEGQRKYTLELTRLYATEDAVTDGINFYELRDFSLVICKPDRKVIYSGCQWSAIQEEGQLNAMVAEKVTVVASKRIETTA
;
A
#
# COMPACT_ATOMS: atom_id res chain seq x y z
N MET A 1 -21.54 21.90 1.29
CA MET A 1 -21.70 21.15 0.34
C MET A 1 -20.78 20.11 0.24
N GLU A 2 -20.99 19.18 0.03
CA GLU A 2 -20.20 18.30 -0.04
C GLU A 2 -19.56 18.14 -1.23
N ALA A 3 -18.48 17.81 -1.23
CA ALA A 3 -17.83 17.66 -2.41
C ALA A 3 -18.34 16.55 -3.13
N THR A 4 -18.78 16.83 -4.27
CA THR A 4 -19.16 15.78 -5.16
C THR A 4 -18.05 15.47 -6.11
N GLY A 5 -16.92 16.14 -5.98
CA GLY A 5 -15.80 15.90 -6.86
C GLY A 5 -15.02 14.65 -6.50
N PHE A 6 -13.98 14.38 -7.29
CA PHE A 6 -13.11 13.24 -7.05
C PHE A 6 -12.08 13.59 -5.99
N PRO A 7 -11.74 12.65 -5.11
CA PRO A 7 -10.71 12.91 -4.11
C PRO A 7 -9.34 13.12 -4.77
N THR A 8 -8.55 13.99 -4.18
CA THR A 8 -7.18 14.23 -4.61
C THR A 8 -6.22 13.64 -3.59
N SER A 9 -4.93 13.69 -3.89
CA SER A 9 -3.92 13.23 -2.95
C SER A 9 -3.93 14.02 -1.64
N ALA A 10 -4.49 15.23 -1.62
CA ALA A 10 -4.61 16.00 -0.39
C ALA A 10 -5.66 15.40 0.56
N ASP A 11 -6.57 14.59 0.03
CA ASP A 11 -7.64 13.97 0.82
C ASP A 11 -7.29 12.57 1.29
N ILE A 12 -6.12 12.07 0.94
CA ILE A 12 -5.70 10.71 1.22
C ILE A 12 -4.42 10.74 2.05
N TYR A 13 -4.39 9.94 3.11
CA TYR A 13 -3.17 9.80 3.90
C TYR A 13 -3.02 8.35 4.35
N LEU A 14 -1.82 8.00 4.77
CA LEU A 14 -1.49 6.64 5.20
C LEU A 14 -1.16 6.64 6.68
N GLU A 15 -1.55 5.55 7.36
CA GLU A 15 -1.22 5.31 8.75
C GLU A 15 -0.47 3.99 8.88
N LEU A 16 0.47 3.95 9.81
CA LEU A 16 1.19 2.75 10.16
C LEU A 16 1.02 2.51 11.64
N ASP A 17 0.38 1.38 11.98
CA ASP A 17 0.08 1.01 13.37
C ASP A 17 -0.58 2.17 14.14
N GLY A 18 -1.50 2.86 13.48
CA GLY A 18 -2.25 3.96 14.08
C GLY A 18 -1.59 5.32 14.02
N ARG A 19 -0.39 5.43 13.46
CA ARG A 19 0.31 6.72 13.33
C ARG A 19 0.35 7.16 11.88
N LYS A 20 0.05 8.42 11.63
CA LYS A 20 0.09 8.97 10.29
C LYS A 20 1.54 9.03 9.79
N ILE A 21 1.76 8.55 8.57
CA ILE A 21 3.07 8.61 7.94
C ILE A 21 3.26 10.00 7.35
N ALA A 22 4.34 10.66 7.72
CA ALA A 22 4.62 12.02 7.26
C ALA A 22 5.30 12.03 5.90
N VAL A 23 5.05 13.09 5.16
CA VAL A 23 5.73 13.46 3.92
C VAL A 23 5.66 12.37 2.86
N VAL A 24 4.55 11.68 2.78
CA VAL A 24 4.32 10.69 1.73
C VAL A 24 4.04 11.43 0.42
N GLN A 25 4.78 11.09 -0.63
CA GLN A 25 4.59 11.68 -1.93
C GLN A 25 3.70 10.85 -2.84
N GLY A 26 3.65 9.57 -2.62
CA GLY A 26 2.83 8.70 -3.45
C GLY A 26 2.78 7.29 -2.91
N TYR A 27 1.82 6.54 -3.39
CA TYR A 27 1.72 5.13 -3.07
C TYR A 27 1.11 4.39 -4.26
N THR A 28 1.40 3.10 -4.33
CA THR A 28 0.77 2.19 -5.28
C THR A 28 0.32 0.97 -4.51
N ALA A 29 -0.92 0.57 -4.69
CA ALA A 29 -1.45 -0.64 -4.07
C ALA A 29 -1.87 -1.61 -5.16
N ARG A 30 -1.41 -2.84 -5.06
CA ARG A 30 -1.70 -3.88 -6.04
C ARG A 30 -2.23 -5.12 -5.34
N ALA A 31 -3.31 -5.66 -5.88
CA ALA A 31 -3.81 -6.95 -5.47
C ALA A 31 -3.74 -7.89 -6.68
N SER A 32 -3.26 -9.08 -6.46
CA SER A 32 -3.23 -10.10 -7.49
C SER A 32 -3.71 -11.41 -6.92
N LYS A 33 -4.20 -12.26 -7.80
CA LYS A 33 -4.76 -13.54 -7.42
C LYS A 33 -4.37 -14.53 -8.51
N SER A 34 -3.78 -15.66 -8.11
CA SER A 34 -3.43 -16.67 -9.08
C SER A 34 -4.68 -17.53 -9.32
N SER A 35 -5.27 -17.40 -10.48
CA SER A 35 -6.48 -18.14 -10.85
C SER A 35 -6.17 -19.01 -12.04
N GLN A 36 -6.79 -20.16 -12.10
CA GLN A 36 -6.55 -21.13 -13.16
C GLN A 36 -7.85 -21.55 -13.81
N SER A 37 -7.78 -21.82 -15.11
CA SER A 37 -8.87 -22.44 -15.85
C SER A 37 -8.73 -23.96 -15.76
N VAL A 38 -9.85 -24.64 -15.64
CA VAL A 38 -9.88 -26.11 -15.73
C VAL A 38 -10.38 -26.48 -17.10
N GLU A 39 -9.55 -27.22 -17.84
CA GLU A 39 -9.86 -27.63 -19.20
C GLU A 39 -10.35 -29.09 -19.22
N ALA A 40 -11.14 -29.44 -20.22
CA ALA A 40 -11.63 -30.80 -20.39
C ALA A 40 -11.58 -31.19 -21.85
N PHE A 41 -11.37 -32.48 -22.12
CA PHE A 41 -11.38 -33.01 -23.48
C PHE A 41 -12.74 -32.79 -24.12
N GLY A 42 -12.73 -32.35 -25.35
CA GLY A 42 -13.95 -32.16 -26.12
C GLY A 42 -14.63 -30.84 -25.90
N GLU A 43 -14.08 -29.99 -25.02
CA GLU A 43 -14.64 -28.69 -24.74
C GLU A 43 -13.76 -27.62 -25.36
N SER A 44 -14.37 -26.63 -26.02
CA SER A 44 -13.63 -25.52 -26.58
C SER A 44 -13.41 -24.40 -25.58
N GLU A 45 -14.10 -24.42 -24.43
CA GLU A 45 -13.99 -23.42 -23.37
C GLU A 45 -13.67 -24.12 -22.08
N PRO A 46 -13.04 -23.40 -21.11
CA PRO A 46 -12.80 -23.97 -19.81
C PRO A 46 -14.11 -24.36 -19.13
N VAL A 47 -14.12 -25.49 -18.42
CA VAL A 47 -15.31 -25.97 -17.71
C VAL A 47 -15.45 -25.33 -16.34
N ALA A 48 -14.36 -24.77 -15.80
CA ALA A 48 -14.37 -24.12 -14.49
C ALA A 48 -13.16 -23.21 -14.35
N THR A 49 -13.20 -22.36 -13.33
CA THR A 49 -12.03 -21.59 -12.91
C THR A 49 -11.79 -21.85 -11.42
N ILE A 50 -10.52 -21.90 -11.04
CA ILE A 50 -10.12 -22.11 -9.66
C ILE A 50 -9.47 -20.84 -9.16
N GLU A 51 -9.95 -20.33 -8.02
CA GLU A 51 -9.37 -19.17 -7.38
C GLU A 51 -8.11 -19.57 -6.63
N GLY A 52 -7.00 -18.93 -6.95
CA GLY A 52 -5.74 -19.18 -6.27
C GLY A 52 -5.49 -18.21 -5.13
N GLN A 53 -4.26 -18.20 -4.65
CA GLN A 53 -3.87 -17.34 -3.55
C GLN A 53 -3.89 -15.88 -3.95
N ARG A 54 -4.25 -15.03 -3.01
CA ARG A 54 -4.22 -13.59 -3.16
C ARG A 54 -2.88 -13.06 -2.66
N LYS A 55 -2.40 -12.02 -3.32
CA LYS A 55 -1.16 -11.36 -2.94
C LYS A 55 -1.41 -9.86 -2.94
N TYR A 56 -1.03 -9.19 -1.88
CA TYR A 56 -1.18 -7.75 -1.76
C TYR A 56 0.19 -7.13 -1.65
N THR A 57 0.45 -6.14 -2.48
CA THR A 57 1.73 -5.44 -2.53
C THR A 57 1.46 -3.95 -2.49
N LEU A 58 2.17 -3.25 -1.61
CA LEU A 58 2.10 -1.80 -1.54
C LEU A 58 3.49 -1.24 -1.76
N GLU A 59 3.54 -0.12 -2.45
CA GLU A 59 4.78 0.61 -2.63
C GLU A 59 4.48 2.04 -2.24
N LEU A 60 5.28 2.61 -1.37
CA LEU A 60 5.10 4.00 -0.99
C LEU A 60 6.41 4.75 -1.10
N THR A 61 6.31 6.02 -1.43
CA THR A 61 7.44 6.92 -1.54
C THR A 61 7.23 8.06 -0.56
N ARG A 62 8.22 8.31 0.28
CA ARG A 62 8.19 9.44 1.19
C ARG A 62 9.53 10.15 1.17
N LEU A 63 9.50 11.41 1.54
CA LEU A 63 10.73 12.18 1.68
C LEU A 63 11.31 11.96 3.07
N TYR A 64 12.62 11.91 3.13
CA TYR A 64 13.30 11.86 4.41
C TYR A 64 13.08 13.20 5.13
N ALA A 65 12.70 13.12 6.39
CA ALA A 65 12.43 14.30 7.19
C ALA A 65 13.25 14.22 8.49
N THR A 66 13.78 15.36 8.91
CA THR A 66 14.52 15.46 10.16
C THR A 66 13.59 15.85 11.29
N GLU A 67 14.12 15.82 12.51
CA GLU A 67 13.32 16.24 13.67
C GLU A 67 12.93 17.71 13.62
N ASP A 68 13.73 18.52 12.94
CA ASP A 68 13.42 19.95 12.78
C ASP A 68 12.33 20.19 11.74
N ALA A 69 12.06 19.21 10.89
CA ALA A 69 10.98 19.26 9.93
C ALA A 69 9.82 18.42 10.47
N VAL A 70 9.18 17.65 9.60
CA VAL A 70 8.09 16.76 10.02
C VAL A 70 8.65 15.35 10.14
N THR A 71 8.56 14.79 11.35
CA THR A 71 8.97 13.41 11.54
C THR A 71 7.86 12.64 12.24
N ASP A 72 7.68 11.39 11.82
CA ASP A 72 6.70 10.50 12.41
C ASP A 72 7.35 9.45 13.31
N GLY A 73 8.68 9.44 13.38
CA GLY A 73 9.40 8.46 14.17
C GLY A 73 9.34 7.06 13.61
N ILE A 74 8.93 6.90 12.36
CA ILE A 74 8.78 5.59 11.74
C ILE A 74 10.06 5.21 11.01
N ASN A 75 10.60 4.04 11.37
CA ASN A 75 11.76 3.47 10.69
C ASN A 75 11.35 2.11 10.12
N PHE A 76 11.17 2.04 8.81
CA PHE A 76 10.69 0.83 8.17
C PHE A 76 11.65 -0.36 8.32
N TYR A 77 12.94 -0.11 8.44
CA TYR A 77 13.91 -1.20 8.60
C TYR A 77 13.66 -2.03 9.86
N GLU A 78 13.06 -1.41 10.88
CA GLU A 78 12.83 -2.07 12.15
C GLU A 78 11.46 -2.71 12.27
N LEU A 79 10.59 -2.52 11.29
CA LEU A 79 9.21 -2.96 11.39
C LEU A 79 9.05 -4.43 11.03
N ARG A 80 8.17 -5.10 11.75
CA ARG A 80 7.78 -6.49 11.49
C ARG A 80 6.30 -6.64 11.77
N ASP A 81 5.61 -7.38 10.93
CA ASP A 81 4.20 -7.71 11.13
C ASP A 81 3.37 -6.48 11.51
N PHE A 82 3.48 -5.46 10.70
CA PHE A 82 2.82 -4.19 10.96
C PHE A 82 1.53 -4.06 10.15
N SER A 83 0.77 -3.01 10.40
CA SER A 83 -0.44 -2.68 9.66
C SER A 83 -0.27 -1.37 8.93
N LEU A 84 -0.70 -1.33 7.68
CA LEU A 84 -0.76 -0.11 6.90
C LEU A 84 -2.21 0.17 6.54
N VAL A 85 -2.63 1.41 6.71
CA VAL A 85 -3.99 1.83 6.38
C VAL A 85 -3.92 2.97 5.39
N ILE A 86 -4.65 2.83 4.29
CA ILE A 86 -4.84 3.93 3.34
C ILE A 86 -6.17 4.58 3.73
N CYS A 87 -6.10 5.81 4.22
CA CYS A 87 -7.26 6.54 4.67
C CYS A 87 -7.77 7.43 3.54
N LYS A 88 -8.95 7.11 3.04
CA LYS A 88 -9.61 7.85 1.98
C LYS A 88 -10.83 8.55 2.55
N PRO A 89 -11.40 9.56 1.85
CA PRO A 89 -12.56 10.26 2.40
C PRO A 89 -13.77 9.38 2.67
N ASP A 90 -13.97 8.34 1.86
CA ASP A 90 -15.16 7.48 1.96
C ASP A 90 -14.90 6.13 2.62
N ARG A 91 -13.65 5.73 2.78
CA ARG A 91 -13.32 4.42 3.31
C ARG A 91 -11.89 4.35 3.80
N LYS A 92 -11.62 3.31 4.55
CA LYS A 92 -10.26 2.95 4.94
C LYS A 92 -9.95 1.57 4.38
N VAL A 93 -8.77 1.42 3.83
CA VAL A 93 -8.28 0.13 3.35
C VAL A 93 -7.16 -0.29 4.29
N ILE A 94 -7.37 -1.40 5.00
CA ILE A 94 -6.46 -1.86 6.04
C ILE A 94 -5.69 -3.07 5.52
N TYR A 95 -4.38 -2.96 5.54
CA TYR A 95 -3.49 -4.06 5.19
C TYR A 95 -2.82 -4.54 6.46
N SER A 96 -2.97 -5.82 6.78
CA SER A 96 -2.39 -6.39 8.00
C SER A 96 -1.44 -7.53 7.66
N GLY A 97 -0.64 -7.89 8.65
CA GLY A 97 0.40 -8.89 8.43
C GLY A 97 1.42 -8.41 7.43
N CYS A 98 1.80 -7.14 7.52
CA CYS A 98 2.71 -6.52 6.56
C CYS A 98 4.16 -6.79 6.91
N GLN A 99 4.96 -7.05 5.87
CA GLN A 99 6.41 -7.15 5.98
C GLN A 99 6.99 -6.35 4.83
N TRP A 100 8.07 -5.61 5.07
CA TRP A 100 8.70 -4.93 3.95
C TRP A 100 9.55 -5.93 3.17
N SER A 101 9.56 -5.79 1.85
CA SER A 101 10.33 -6.66 0.98
C SER A 101 11.51 -5.94 0.35
N ALA A 102 11.43 -4.63 0.22
CA ALA A 102 12.51 -3.83 -0.34
C ALA A 102 12.41 -2.41 0.16
N ILE A 103 13.54 -1.81 0.45
CA ILE A 103 13.63 -0.40 0.81
C ILE A 103 14.75 0.20 -0.02
N GLN A 104 14.44 1.28 -0.73
CA GLN A 104 15.39 1.98 -1.57
C GLN A 104 15.42 3.44 -1.14
N GLU A 105 16.61 3.99 -0.98
CA GLU A 105 16.78 5.38 -0.67
C GLU A 105 17.55 6.04 -1.81
N GLU A 106 17.09 7.18 -2.25
CA GLU A 106 17.72 7.88 -3.36
C GLU A 106 17.95 9.32 -3.00
N GLY A 107 19.16 9.78 -3.14
CA GLY A 107 19.52 11.17 -2.90
C GLY A 107 20.35 11.71 -4.04
N GLN A 108 20.15 12.99 -4.38
CA GLN A 108 20.90 13.68 -5.38
C GLN A 108 21.31 15.04 -4.86
N LEU A 109 22.41 15.58 -5.43
CA LEU A 109 22.90 16.88 -5.03
C LEU A 109 21.81 17.93 -5.24
N ASN A 110 21.58 18.74 -4.22
CA ASN A 110 20.57 19.82 -4.23
C ASN A 110 19.14 19.32 -4.39
N ALA A 111 18.89 18.06 -4.07
CA ALA A 111 17.55 17.49 -4.10
C ALA A 111 17.24 16.83 -2.76
N MET A 112 15.96 16.64 -2.49
CA MET A 112 15.54 15.97 -1.27
C MET A 112 15.79 14.48 -1.39
N VAL A 113 16.05 13.84 -0.26
CA VAL A 113 16.25 12.40 -0.21
C VAL A 113 14.87 11.73 -0.18
N ALA A 114 14.66 10.78 -1.06
CA ALA A 114 13.41 10.03 -1.14
C ALA A 114 13.64 8.58 -0.72
N GLU A 115 12.68 8.03 0.01
CA GLU A 115 12.68 6.64 0.43
C GLU A 115 11.50 5.92 -0.22
N LYS A 116 11.78 4.82 -0.89
CA LYS A 116 10.75 4.00 -1.50
C LYS A 116 10.71 2.66 -0.80
N VAL A 117 9.55 2.30 -0.26
CA VAL A 117 9.36 1.07 0.50
C VAL A 117 8.35 0.20 -0.21
N THR A 118 8.72 -1.06 -0.43
CA THR A 118 7.82 -2.08 -0.95
C THR A 118 7.42 -3.01 0.18
N VAL A 119 6.13 -3.20 0.35
CA VAL A 119 5.55 -3.96 1.45
C VAL A 119 4.65 -5.04 0.88
N VAL A 120 4.73 -6.24 1.45
CA VAL A 120 3.78 -7.31 1.16
C VAL A 120 2.87 -7.49 2.37
N ALA A 121 1.59 -7.73 2.13
CA ALA A 121 0.60 -7.89 3.19
C ALA A 121 -0.13 -9.20 3.04
N SER A 122 -0.56 -9.77 4.17
CA SER A 122 -1.29 -11.03 4.16
C SER A 122 -2.80 -10.85 4.06
N LYS A 123 -3.33 -9.72 4.49
CA LYS A 123 -4.76 -9.44 4.48
C LYS A 123 -5.07 -8.03 4.04
N ARG A 124 -6.21 -7.86 3.42
CA ARG A 124 -6.74 -6.56 3.02
C ARG A 124 -8.21 -6.49 3.40
N ILE A 125 -8.60 -5.47 4.15
CA ILE A 125 -9.97 -5.26 4.62
C ILE A 125 -10.35 -3.82 4.30
N GLU A 126 -11.57 -3.62 3.79
CA GLU A 126 -12.12 -2.28 3.59
C GLU A 126 -13.18 -2.00 4.64
N THR A 127 -13.19 -0.78 5.18
CA THR A 127 -14.24 -0.31 6.07
C THR A 127 -14.70 1.05 5.60
N THR A 128 -15.95 1.41 5.92
CA THR A 128 -16.41 2.77 5.66
C THR A 128 -15.74 3.73 6.63
N ALA A 129 -15.44 4.90 6.12
CA ALA A 129 -14.80 5.91 6.94
C ALA A 129 -15.85 6.62 7.81
#